data_5b1723e215e968aa310f9fbe45fd0cca
#
_entry.id   5b1723e215e968aa310f9fbe45fd0cca
#
_cell.length_a   1.000
_cell.length_b   1.000
_cell.length_c   1.000
_cell.angle_alpha   90.00
_cell.angle_beta   90.00
_cell.angle_gamma   90.00
#
_symmetry.space_group_name_H-M   'P 1'
#
loop_
_entity.id
_entity.type
_entity.pdbx_description
1 polymer ?
#
loop_
_entity_poly.entity_id
_entity_poly.type
_entity_poly.pdbx_seq_one_letter_code
_entity_poly.pdbx_strand_id
1 'polypeptide(L)'
;MGQGRIYVLEDEVAVRTVLVEALGSAGHDVREFGDGQLALDEIDRAVPDLILLDMRMPRMDGFKFLNLLRRKPAAKALPVIIVSGLGDELLRAIDARAAEELGVVGIFAKPFDIPTLLRYVGSVIARDTRSGTRPPNP
;
A
#
# COMPACT_ATOMS: atom_id res chain seq x y z
N MET A 1 0.48 -17.52 -7.15
CA MET A 1 -0.75 -16.91 -7.41
C MET A 1 -1.05 -15.69 -6.59
N GLY A 2 -0.54 -14.57 -6.85
CA GLY A 2 -0.94 -13.33 -6.25
C GLY A 2 -0.86 -13.22 -4.73
N GLN A 3 -0.07 -14.07 -4.08
CA GLN A 3 0.17 -13.98 -2.65
C GLN A 3 1.48 -13.22 -2.41
N GLY A 4 1.48 -12.37 -1.40
CA GLY A 4 2.66 -11.60 -1.10
C GLY A 4 2.64 -11.03 0.30
N ARG A 5 3.70 -10.30 0.63
CA ARG A 5 3.80 -9.59 1.89
C ARG A 5 3.23 -8.18 1.72
N ILE A 6 2.26 -7.82 2.54
CA ILE A 6 1.56 -6.55 2.43
C ILE A 6 1.66 -5.81 3.75
N TYR A 7 2.03 -4.53 3.69
CA TYR A 7 1.98 -3.65 4.85
C TYR A 7 0.73 -2.79 4.77
N VAL A 8 -0.05 -2.79 5.83
CA VAL A 8 -1.29 -2.00 5.94
C VAL A 8 -1.03 -0.84 6.89
N LEU A 9 -1.09 0.37 6.38
CA LEU A 9 -0.92 1.59 7.16
C LEU A 9 -2.28 2.27 7.29
N GLU A 10 -2.85 2.16 8.48
CA GLU A 10 -4.20 2.65 8.76
C GLU A 10 -4.30 2.94 10.25
N ASP A 11 -4.69 4.15 10.62
CA ASP A 11 -4.79 4.50 12.03
C ASP A 11 -6.11 4.11 12.68
N GLU A 12 -7.20 3.99 11.91
CA GLU A 12 -8.47 3.52 12.44
C GLU A 12 -8.42 2.02 12.69
N VAL A 13 -8.49 1.63 13.95
CA VAL A 13 -8.37 0.22 14.34
C VAL A 13 -9.42 -0.65 13.64
N ALA A 14 -10.67 -0.17 13.57
CA ALA A 14 -11.74 -0.95 12.95
C ALA A 14 -11.48 -1.23 11.47
N VAL A 15 -11.04 -0.23 10.72
CA VAL A 15 -10.73 -0.38 9.29
C VAL A 15 -9.50 -1.27 9.12
N ARG A 16 -8.47 -1.04 9.92
CA ARG A 16 -7.24 -1.83 9.87
C ARG A 16 -7.52 -3.30 10.12
N THR A 17 -8.35 -3.61 11.12
CA THR A 17 -8.71 -4.99 11.44
C THR A 17 -9.40 -5.68 10.25
N VAL A 18 -10.34 -5.00 9.61
CA VAL A 18 -11.04 -5.55 8.45
C VAL A 18 -10.06 -5.84 7.30
N LEU A 19 -9.17 -4.90 7.02
CA LEU A 19 -8.18 -5.07 5.95
C LEU A 19 -7.24 -6.24 6.24
N VAL A 20 -6.73 -6.30 7.46
CA VAL A 20 -5.79 -7.36 7.86
C VAL A 20 -6.46 -8.73 7.76
N GLU A 21 -7.69 -8.87 8.24
CA GLU A 21 -8.40 -10.14 8.17
C GLU A 21 -8.69 -10.55 6.73
N ALA A 22 -9.15 -9.60 5.91
CA ALA A 22 -9.50 -9.90 4.52
C ALA A 22 -8.26 -10.32 3.72
N LEU A 23 -7.18 -9.58 3.85
CA LEU A 23 -5.94 -9.89 3.13
C LEU A 23 -5.32 -11.19 3.62
N GLY A 24 -5.33 -11.42 4.93
CA GLY A 24 -4.82 -12.65 5.50
C GLY A 24 -5.60 -13.87 5.04
N SER A 25 -6.93 -13.74 4.96
CA SER A 25 -7.78 -14.83 4.46
C SER A 25 -7.54 -15.14 2.99
N ALA A 26 -7.06 -14.15 2.24
CA ALA A 26 -6.69 -14.35 0.83
C ALA A 26 -5.29 -14.96 0.67
N GLY A 27 -4.60 -15.24 1.77
CA GLY A 27 -3.31 -15.93 1.75
C GLY A 27 -2.10 -15.02 1.82
N HIS A 28 -2.29 -13.71 2.00
CA HIS A 28 -1.16 -12.78 2.10
C HIS A 28 -0.56 -12.77 3.50
N ASP A 29 0.74 -12.50 3.57
CA ASP A 29 1.44 -12.24 4.81
C ASP A 29 1.28 -10.75 5.12
N VAL A 30 0.50 -10.41 6.13
CA VAL A 30 0.10 -9.02 6.39
C VAL A 30 0.74 -8.52 7.67
N ARG A 31 1.32 -7.32 7.60
CA ARG A 31 1.76 -6.59 8.78
C ARG A 31 1.03 -5.27 8.84
N GLU A 32 0.69 -4.83 10.04
CA GLU A 32 -0.12 -3.64 10.23
C GLU A 32 0.63 -2.57 11.00
N PHE A 33 0.38 -1.32 10.62
CA PHE A 33 1.01 -0.16 11.24
C PHE A 33 -0.03 0.95 11.39
N GLY A 34 -0.10 1.54 12.57
CA GLY A 34 -0.93 2.71 12.79
C GLY A 34 -0.19 4.02 12.61
N ASP A 35 1.08 3.95 12.22
CA ASP A 35 1.99 5.09 12.15
C ASP A 35 2.99 4.86 11.01
N GLY A 36 3.16 5.89 10.19
CA GLY A 36 4.05 5.79 9.02
C GLY A 36 5.52 5.58 9.37
N GLN A 37 5.98 6.14 10.48
CA GLN A 37 7.39 6.00 10.85
C GLN A 37 7.73 4.56 11.18
N LEU A 38 6.83 3.86 11.87
CA LEU A 38 7.05 2.45 12.20
C LEU A 38 7.18 1.61 10.93
N ALA A 39 6.36 1.90 9.93
CA ALA A 39 6.43 1.19 8.65
C ALA A 39 7.74 1.49 7.92
N LEU A 40 8.17 2.76 7.91
CA LEU A 40 9.44 3.13 7.27
C LEU A 40 10.61 2.40 7.92
N ASP A 41 10.60 2.30 9.24
CA ASP A 41 11.65 1.59 9.96
C ASP A 41 11.67 0.10 9.61
N GLU A 42 10.49 -0.49 9.50
CA GLU A 42 10.38 -1.92 9.18
C GLU A 42 10.81 -2.22 7.75
N ILE A 43 10.57 -1.29 6.81
CA ILE A 43 10.97 -1.45 5.42
C ILE A 43 12.49 -1.60 5.30
N ASP A 44 13.25 -0.97 6.17
CA ASP A 44 14.71 -1.13 6.18
C ASP A 44 15.14 -2.56 6.52
N ARG A 45 14.29 -3.30 7.22
CA ARG A 45 14.55 -4.70 7.58
C ARG A 45 13.94 -5.68 6.60
N ALA A 46 12.73 -5.39 6.14
CA ALA A 46 11.99 -6.31 5.29
C ALA A 46 11.06 -5.51 4.38
N VAL A 47 11.33 -5.54 3.08
CA VAL A 47 10.54 -4.82 2.08
C VAL A 47 9.32 -5.66 1.73
N PRO A 48 8.11 -5.08 1.80
CA PRO A 48 6.91 -5.80 1.37
C PRO A 48 6.78 -5.81 -0.15
N ASP A 49 5.78 -6.51 -0.63
CA ASP A 49 5.43 -6.54 -2.05
C ASP A 49 4.47 -5.43 -2.43
N LEU A 50 3.76 -4.90 -1.44
CA LEU A 50 2.73 -3.89 -1.65
C LEU A 50 2.44 -3.19 -0.34
N ILE A 51 2.09 -1.91 -0.42
CA ILE A 51 1.60 -1.16 0.73
C ILE A 51 0.18 -0.69 0.46
N LEU A 52 -0.71 -0.89 1.43
CA LEU A 52 -2.00 -0.22 1.48
C LEU A 52 -1.84 0.97 2.42
N LEU A 53 -2.11 2.15 1.94
CA LEU A 53 -1.82 3.39 2.65
C LEU A 53 -3.06 4.26 2.83
N ASP A 54 -3.40 4.58 4.07
CA ASP A 54 -4.36 5.63 4.36
C ASP A 54 -3.61 6.96 4.37
N MET A 55 -4.14 7.95 3.64
CA MET A 55 -3.50 9.25 3.53
C MET A 55 -3.67 10.11 4.78
N ARG A 56 -4.65 9.79 5.62
CA ARG A 56 -4.90 10.54 6.86
C ARG A 56 -4.43 9.75 8.06
N MET A 57 -3.19 9.96 8.45
CA MET A 57 -2.65 9.35 9.65
C MET A 57 -2.05 10.43 10.55
N PRO A 58 -2.06 10.22 11.87
CA PRO A 58 -1.45 11.20 12.79
C PRO A 58 0.07 11.25 12.60
N ARG A 59 0.65 12.38 12.93
CA ARG A 59 2.10 12.62 12.92
C ARG A 59 2.74 12.64 11.55
N MET A 60 2.31 11.79 10.64
CA MET A 60 2.88 11.73 9.29
C MET A 60 1.76 11.39 8.32
N ASP A 61 1.37 12.33 7.47
CA ASP A 61 0.36 12.07 6.47
C ASP A 61 0.91 11.20 5.33
N GLY A 62 0.03 10.73 4.46
CA GLY A 62 0.41 9.82 3.39
C GLY A 62 1.36 10.42 2.38
N PHE A 63 1.24 11.72 2.08
CA PHE A 63 2.15 12.36 1.14
C PHE A 63 3.58 12.39 1.68
N LYS A 64 3.72 12.75 2.95
CA LYS A 64 5.03 12.74 3.58
C LYS A 64 5.60 11.33 3.62
N PHE A 65 4.76 10.35 3.96
CA PHE A 65 5.18 8.95 3.95
C PHE A 65 5.70 8.53 2.57
N LEU A 66 4.95 8.84 1.51
CA LEU A 66 5.34 8.48 0.14
C LEU A 66 6.67 9.12 -0.24
N ASN A 67 6.85 10.39 0.08
CA ASN A 67 8.10 11.07 -0.23
C ASN A 67 9.30 10.43 0.48
N LEU A 68 9.13 10.09 1.74
CA LEU A 68 10.20 9.42 2.51
C LEU A 68 10.44 8.00 2.00
N LEU A 69 9.38 7.30 1.63
CA LEU A 69 9.48 5.96 1.08
C LEU A 69 10.33 5.94 -0.18
N ARG A 70 10.10 6.90 -1.08
CA ARG A 70 10.79 6.93 -2.37
C ARG A 70 12.27 7.32 -2.26
N ARG A 71 12.70 7.79 -1.12
CA ARG A 71 14.12 8.04 -0.85
C ARG A 71 14.88 6.76 -0.52
N LYS A 72 14.16 5.70 -0.17
CA LYS A 72 14.78 4.41 0.14
C LYS A 72 15.04 3.65 -1.17
N PRO A 73 16.31 3.32 -1.49
CA PRO A 73 16.59 2.62 -2.76
C PRO A 73 15.83 1.32 -2.92
N ALA A 74 15.66 0.56 -1.84
CA ALA A 74 14.97 -0.73 -1.88
C ALA A 74 13.48 -0.59 -2.13
N ALA A 75 12.91 0.61 -1.98
CA ALA A 75 11.48 0.84 -2.09
C ALA A 75 11.09 1.75 -3.26
N LYS A 76 12.02 2.01 -4.19
CA LYS A 76 11.73 2.93 -5.30
C LYS A 76 10.60 2.44 -6.19
N ALA A 77 10.51 1.15 -6.40
CA ALA A 77 9.51 0.55 -7.28
C ALA A 77 8.36 -0.14 -6.51
N LEU A 78 8.34 0.01 -5.21
CA LEU A 78 7.33 -0.64 -4.36
C LEU A 78 5.95 -0.06 -4.66
N PRO A 79 4.98 -0.89 -5.10
CA PRO A 79 3.65 -0.37 -5.42
C PRO A 79 2.88 0.00 -4.17
N VAL A 80 2.13 1.09 -4.26
CA VAL A 80 1.28 1.58 -3.18
C VAL A 80 -0.15 1.72 -3.68
N ILE A 81 -1.09 1.18 -2.93
CA ILE A 81 -2.52 1.40 -3.14
C ILE A 81 -3.00 2.32 -2.01
N ILE A 82 -3.63 3.41 -2.38
CA ILE A 82 -4.20 4.34 -1.41
C ILE A 82 -5.62 3.93 -1.09
N VAL A 83 -5.95 3.90 0.21
CA VAL A 83 -7.30 3.64 0.70
C VAL A 83 -7.64 4.80 1.62
N SER A 84 -8.51 5.71 1.19
CA SER A 84 -8.71 6.95 1.93
C SER A 84 -10.15 7.43 1.91
N GLY A 85 -10.53 8.11 2.99
CA GLY A 85 -11.81 8.81 3.10
C GLY A 85 -11.80 10.21 2.54
N LEU A 86 -10.68 10.67 1.97
CA LEU A 86 -10.59 12.03 1.42
C LEU A 86 -11.39 12.22 0.13
N GLY A 87 -11.70 11.12 -0.58
CA GLY A 87 -12.58 11.18 -1.74
C GLY A 87 -12.04 12.03 -2.87
N ASP A 88 -12.92 12.89 -3.41
CA ASP A 88 -12.62 13.69 -4.60
C ASP A 88 -11.44 14.64 -4.40
N GLU A 89 -11.21 15.12 -3.19
CA GLU A 89 -10.08 16.00 -2.92
C GLU A 89 -8.76 15.29 -3.22
N LEU A 90 -8.65 14.05 -2.80
CA LEU A 90 -7.46 13.25 -3.06
C LEU A 90 -7.30 12.98 -4.55
N LEU A 91 -8.39 12.64 -5.22
CA LEU A 91 -8.36 12.36 -6.66
C LEU A 91 -7.92 13.58 -7.47
N ARG A 92 -8.26 14.79 -6.99
CA ARG A 92 -7.82 16.02 -7.65
C ARG A 92 -6.36 16.31 -7.38
N ALA A 93 -5.88 15.94 -6.18
CA ALA A 93 -4.50 16.22 -5.79
C ALA A 93 -3.51 15.29 -6.49
N ILE A 94 -3.96 14.08 -6.85
CA ILE A 94 -3.10 13.08 -7.47
C ILE A 94 -3.58 12.80 -8.89
N ASP A 95 -2.97 13.47 -9.87
CA ASP A 95 -3.23 13.15 -11.27
C ASP A 95 -2.41 11.92 -11.68
N ALA A 96 -2.61 11.47 -12.93
CA ALA A 96 -1.96 10.26 -13.42
C ALA A 96 -0.43 10.35 -13.36
N ARG A 97 0.13 11.53 -13.62
CA ARG A 97 1.57 11.72 -13.60
C ARG A 97 2.12 11.67 -12.17
N ALA A 98 1.44 12.34 -11.25
CA ALA A 98 1.84 12.32 -9.84
C ALA A 98 1.73 10.90 -9.27
N ALA A 99 0.68 10.16 -9.63
CA ALA A 99 0.52 8.79 -9.20
C ALA A 99 1.68 7.92 -9.69
N GLU A 100 2.05 8.06 -10.94
CA GLU A 100 3.17 7.32 -11.50
C GLU A 100 4.48 7.64 -10.80
N GLU A 101 4.77 8.92 -10.60
CA GLU A 101 5.98 9.35 -9.93
C GLU A 101 6.06 8.86 -8.48
N LEU A 102 4.93 8.81 -7.80
CA LEU A 102 4.87 8.33 -6.41
C LEU A 102 4.69 6.83 -6.28
N GLY A 103 4.54 6.12 -7.40
CA GLY A 103 4.34 4.67 -7.40
C GLY A 103 2.97 4.25 -6.89
N VAL A 104 1.98 5.14 -7.00
CA VAL A 104 0.60 4.84 -6.63
C VAL A 104 -0.06 4.11 -7.77
N VAL A 105 -0.45 2.87 -7.54
CA VAL A 105 -1.03 2.01 -8.58
C VAL A 105 -2.54 1.90 -8.49
N GLY A 106 -3.14 2.44 -7.44
CA GLY A 106 -4.58 2.47 -7.30
C GLY A 106 -5.02 3.34 -6.15
N ILE A 107 -6.24 3.85 -6.22
CA ILE A 107 -6.85 4.67 -5.18
C ILE A 107 -8.25 4.15 -4.93
N PHE A 108 -8.53 3.76 -3.68
CA PHE A 108 -9.84 3.27 -3.27
C PHE A 108 -10.41 4.24 -2.25
N ALA A 109 -11.57 4.82 -2.55
CA ALA A 109 -12.27 5.69 -1.62
C ALA A 109 -13.04 4.86 -0.59
N LYS A 110 -13.05 5.30 0.65
CA LYS A 110 -13.85 4.68 1.70
C LYS A 110 -15.29 5.21 1.61
N PRO A 111 -16.30 4.37 1.80
CA PRO A 111 -16.21 2.92 1.99
C PRO A 111 -15.91 2.23 0.67
N PHE A 112 -15.15 1.16 0.72
CA PHE A 112 -14.73 0.41 -0.46
C PHE A 112 -15.26 -1.04 -0.38
N ASP A 113 -15.34 -1.67 -1.54
CA ASP A 113 -15.80 -3.06 -1.66
C ASP A 113 -14.62 -4.00 -1.43
N ILE A 114 -14.70 -4.83 -0.39
CA ILE A 114 -13.62 -5.74 -0.02
C ILE A 114 -13.25 -6.69 -1.16
N PRO A 115 -14.21 -7.41 -1.79
CA PRO A 115 -13.86 -8.31 -2.89
C PRO A 115 -13.15 -7.60 -4.04
N THR A 116 -13.56 -6.38 -4.37
CA THR A 116 -12.92 -5.59 -5.42
C THR A 116 -11.48 -5.25 -5.06
N LEU A 117 -11.27 -4.82 -3.82
CA LEU A 117 -9.93 -4.51 -3.33
C LEU A 117 -9.03 -5.74 -3.38
N LEU A 118 -9.53 -6.88 -2.90
CA LEU A 118 -8.76 -8.12 -2.89
C LEU A 118 -8.35 -8.56 -4.30
N ARG A 119 -9.26 -8.44 -5.27
CA ARG A 119 -8.93 -8.78 -6.66
C ARG A 119 -7.86 -7.86 -7.19
N TYR A 120 -7.97 -6.56 -6.90
CA TYR A 120 -6.98 -5.59 -7.37
C TYR A 120 -5.61 -5.84 -6.75
N VAL A 121 -5.57 -6.09 -5.44
CA VAL A 121 -4.34 -6.43 -4.75
C VAL A 121 -3.68 -7.66 -5.38
N GLY A 122 -4.46 -8.71 -5.60
CA GLY A 122 -3.96 -9.92 -6.22
C GLY A 122 -3.39 -9.67 -7.61
N SER A 123 -4.05 -8.83 -8.40
CA SER A 123 -3.58 -8.52 -9.76
C SER A 123 -2.30 -7.69 -9.75
N VAL A 124 -2.15 -6.77 -8.80
CA VAL A 124 -0.93 -5.97 -8.68
C VAL A 124 0.26 -6.87 -8.35
N ILE A 125 0.10 -7.74 -7.37
CA ILE A 125 1.16 -8.66 -6.96
C ILE A 125 1.51 -9.63 -8.09
N ALA A 126 0.50 -10.17 -8.78
CA ALA A 126 0.72 -11.09 -9.90
C ALA A 126 1.42 -10.40 -11.08
N ARG A 127 1.05 -9.14 -11.38
CA ARG A 127 1.71 -8.36 -12.45
C ARG A 127 3.17 -8.12 -12.15
N ASP A 128 3.48 -7.76 -10.92
CA ASP A 128 4.84 -7.50 -10.50
C ASP A 128 5.69 -8.75 -10.68
N THR A 129 5.17 -9.90 -10.27
CA THR A 129 5.84 -11.18 -10.43
C THR A 129 6.06 -11.52 -11.90
N ARG A 130 5.03 -11.33 -12.74
CA ARG A 130 5.09 -11.70 -14.16
C ARG A 130 5.98 -10.78 -14.97
N SER A 131 6.06 -9.53 -14.59
CA SER A 131 6.86 -8.56 -15.35
C SER A 131 8.36 -8.81 -15.22
N GLY A 132 8.76 -9.57 -14.21
CA GLY A 132 10.18 -9.83 -13.98
C GLY A 132 10.95 -8.63 -13.50
N THR A 133 10.26 -7.56 -13.14
CA THR A 133 10.90 -6.35 -12.64
C THR A 133 11.47 -6.56 -11.24
N ARG A 134 10.96 -7.58 -10.60
CA ARG A 134 11.37 -7.91 -9.26
C ARG A 134 12.43 -9.01 -9.32
N PRO A 135 13.58 -8.80 -8.72
CA PRO A 135 14.61 -9.84 -8.72
C PRO A 135 14.12 -11.08 -7.98
N PRO A 136 14.57 -12.26 -8.37
CA PRO A 136 14.23 -13.45 -7.63
C PRO A 136 14.69 -13.33 -6.19
N ASN A 137 13.95 -13.93 -5.29
CA ASN A 137 14.33 -13.90 -3.89
C ASN A 137 15.70 -14.51 -3.71
N PRO A 138 16.55 -13.82 -3.00
CA PRO A 138 17.85 -14.39 -2.69
C PRO A 138 17.72 -15.62 -1.81
#